data_5c782bb72ccb91b565429f19055a8054
#
_entry.id   5c782bb72ccb91b565429f19055a8054
#
_cell.length_a   1.000
_cell.length_b   1.000
_cell.length_c   1.000
_cell.angle_alpha   90.00
_cell.angle_beta   90.00
_cell.angle_gamma   90.00
#
_symmetry.space_group_name_H-M   'P 1'
#
loop_
_entity.id
_entity.type
_entity.pdbx_description
1 polymer ?
#
loop_
_entity_poly.entity_id
_entity_poly.type
_entity_poly.pdbx_seq_one_letter_code
_entity_poly.pdbx_strand_id
1 'polypeptide(L)'
;MGFTDNVQIIRHFAEGEIWIRDLTDSSGTVWIWNTELNEWYRFSGITAVFFFKGLGGFGFATESDICLFSRTESTDGGAAIDAYYKSAYLDLGAADSIRRSLRALLYAAPNKSKAQIMFETEQGAKSYHISTPSYIKTPQLHDMRMKTHRYRFLRFTLSTTASHPSEFYRLDIYSRP
;
A
#
# COMPACT_ATOMS: atom_id res chain seq x y z
N MET A 1 -3.54 29.50 2.45
CA MET A 1 -3.41 28.64 1.26
C MET A 1 -4.69 28.77 0.48
N GLY A 2 -4.68 29.46 -0.66
CA GLY A 2 -5.84 29.54 -1.54
C GLY A 2 -5.94 28.22 -2.31
N PHE A 3 -7.11 27.60 -2.34
CA PHE A 3 -7.39 26.56 -3.31
C PHE A 3 -7.33 27.19 -4.70
N THR A 4 -6.45 26.70 -5.54
CA THR A 4 -6.43 27.09 -6.95
C THR A 4 -7.55 26.32 -7.66
N ASP A 5 -8.10 26.89 -8.76
CA ASP A 5 -9.16 26.25 -9.57
C ASP A 5 -8.77 24.90 -10.18
N ASN A 6 -7.57 24.42 -9.89
CA ASN A 6 -6.96 23.21 -10.41
C ASN A 6 -7.06 21.99 -9.47
N VAL A 7 -7.74 22.11 -8.33
CA VAL A 7 -7.92 20.99 -7.41
C VAL A 7 -9.33 20.46 -7.50
N GLN A 8 -9.46 19.17 -7.80
CA GLN A 8 -10.74 18.49 -7.74
C GLN A 8 -10.85 17.66 -6.47
N ILE A 9 -11.97 17.81 -5.77
CA ILE A 9 -12.31 17.04 -4.58
C ILE A 9 -13.63 16.33 -4.85
N ILE A 10 -13.67 15.02 -4.65
CA ILE A 10 -14.89 14.23 -4.78
C ILE A 10 -15.02 13.26 -3.60
N ARG A 11 -16.23 13.10 -3.09
CA ARG A 11 -16.54 12.15 -2.02
C ARG A 11 -17.05 10.83 -2.59
N HIS A 12 -16.37 9.74 -2.28
CA HIS A 12 -16.81 8.38 -2.55
C HIS A 12 -17.55 7.80 -1.34
N PHE A 13 -18.86 8.00 -1.29
CA PHE A 13 -19.67 7.69 -0.11
C PHE A 13 -19.68 6.21 0.28
N ALA A 14 -19.65 5.30 -0.68
CA ALA A 14 -19.72 3.87 -0.40
C ALA A 14 -18.51 3.34 0.38
N GLU A 15 -17.38 4.09 0.31
CA GLU A 15 -16.11 3.72 0.92
C GLU A 15 -15.71 4.63 2.08
N GLY A 16 -16.52 5.63 2.40
CA GLY A 16 -16.12 6.65 3.38
C GLY A 16 -14.89 7.46 2.95
N GLU A 17 -14.66 7.63 1.66
CA GLU A 17 -13.44 8.22 1.12
C GLU A 17 -13.65 9.61 0.53
N ILE A 18 -12.63 10.46 0.68
CA ILE A 18 -12.51 11.75 0.02
C ILE A 18 -11.28 11.69 -0.90
N TRP A 19 -11.51 11.86 -2.18
CA TRP A 19 -10.49 11.82 -3.21
C TRP A 19 -10.12 13.24 -3.61
N ILE A 20 -8.82 13.54 -3.61
CA ILE A 20 -8.27 14.87 -3.88
C ILE A 20 -7.20 14.73 -4.95
N ARG A 21 -7.35 15.50 -6.00
CA ARG A 21 -6.39 15.56 -7.10
C ARG A 21 -6.06 16.99 -7.47
N ASP A 22 -4.79 17.25 -7.69
CA ASP A 22 -4.28 18.42 -8.40
C ASP A 22 -4.29 18.12 -9.90
N LEU A 23 -5.11 18.83 -10.67
CA LEU A 23 -5.23 18.65 -12.12
C LEU A 23 -4.00 19.13 -12.90
N THR A 24 -3.10 19.86 -12.25
CA THR A 24 -1.82 20.28 -12.84
C THR A 24 -0.72 19.24 -12.66
N ASP A 25 -0.93 18.25 -11.78
CA ASP A 25 0.04 17.17 -11.54
C ASP A 25 0.02 16.15 -12.68
N SER A 26 1.02 16.22 -13.55
CA SER A 26 1.19 15.29 -14.67
C SER A 26 1.51 13.84 -14.24
N SER A 27 1.92 13.62 -12.99
CA SER A 27 2.15 12.26 -12.45
C SER A 27 0.87 11.48 -12.21
N GLY A 28 -0.29 12.16 -12.27
CA GLY A 28 -1.58 11.58 -11.99
C GLY A 28 -1.73 11.11 -10.54
N THR A 29 -1.13 11.83 -9.60
CA THR A 29 -1.25 11.53 -8.18
C THR A 29 -2.63 11.91 -7.66
N VAL A 30 -3.25 10.98 -6.95
CA VAL A 30 -4.52 11.18 -6.25
C VAL A 30 -4.31 10.85 -4.78
N TRP A 31 -4.66 11.80 -3.92
CA TRP A 31 -4.67 11.61 -2.48
C TRP A 31 -6.06 11.19 -2.03
N ILE A 32 -6.12 10.20 -1.16
CA ILE A 32 -7.36 9.63 -0.67
C ILE A 32 -7.34 9.63 0.84
N TRP A 33 -8.32 10.27 1.42
CA TRP A 33 -8.56 10.23 2.85
C TRP A 33 -9.73 9.28 3.16
N ASN A 34 -9.43 8.19 3.84
CA ASN A 34 -10.45 7.30 4.38
C ASN A 34 -10.93 7.89 5.71
N THR A 35 -12.18 8.34 5.76
CA THR A 35 -12.74 9.04 6.92
C THR A 35 -13.10 8.10 8.07
N GLU A 36 -13.30 6.80 7.80
CA GLU A 36 -13.63 5.80 8.81
C GLU A 36 -12.38 5.32 9.54
N LEU A 37 -11.30 5.06 8.79
CA LEU A 37 -10.02 4.63 9.33
C LEU A 37 -9.14 5.81 9.77
N ASN A 38 -9.50 7.05 9.38
CA ASN A 38 -8.69 8.26 9.57
C ASN A 38 -7.27 8.11 9.01
N GLU A 39 -7.16 7.52 7.84
CA GLU A 39 -5.90 7.22 7.16
C GLU A 39 -5.83 7.86 5.78
N TRP A 40 -4.61 8.23 5.38
CA TRP A 40 -4.31 8.74 4.06
C TRP A 40 -3.56 7.70 3.23
N TYR A 41 -3.96 7.55 1.99
CA TYR A 41 -3.21 6.79 1.01
C TYR A 41 -3.21 7.49 -0.35
N ARG A 42 -2.43 6.97 -1.26
CA ARG A 42 -2.16 7.62 -2.53
C ARG A 42 -2.19 6.62 -3.67
N PHE A 43 -2.89 6.97 -4.73
CA PHE A 43 -2.74 6.34 -6.04
C PHE A 43 -1.88 7.23 -6.94
N SER A 44 -1.26 6.64 -7.94
CA SER A 44 -0.50 7.32 -8.99
C SER A 44 -0.86 6.75 -10.36
N GLY A 45 -0.58 7.51 -11.42
CA GLY A 45 -0.89 7.09 -12.78
C GLY A 45 -2.34 7.32 -13.20
N ILE A 46 -3.16 7.98 -12.38
CA ILE A 46 -4.55 8.32 -12.71
C ILE A 46 -4.57 9.66 -13.45
N THR A 47 -4.51 9.64 -14.78
CA THR A 47 -4.51 10.84 -15.62
C THR A 47 -5.92 11.39 -15.85
N ALA A 48 -6.74 11.46 -14.80
CA ALA A 48 -8.12 11.91 -14.88
C ALA A 48 -8.22 13.40 -15.28
N VAL A 49 -9.10 13.73 -16.20
CA VAL A 49 -9.54 15.10 -16.45
C VAL A 49 -10.57 15.49 -15.39
N PHE A 50 -11.45 14.58 -15.03
CA PHE A 50 -12.38 14.75 -13.91
C PHE A 50 -12.82 13.40 -13.34
N PHE A 51 -13.19 13.40 -12.07
CA PHE A 51 -13.85 12.29 -11.41
C PHE A 51 -15.36 12.44 -11.49
N PHE A 52 -16.07 11.33 -11.52
CA PHE A 52 -17.53 11.32 -11.52
C PHE A 52 -18.09 10.16 -10.69
N LYS A 53 -19.35 10.34 -10.31
CA LYS A 53 -20.17 9.28 -9.73
C LYS A 53 -21.42 9.13 -10.58
N GLY A 54 -21.65 7.93 -11.06
CA GLY A 54 -22.79 7.65 -11.97
C GLY A 54 -22.50 6.38 -12.77
N LEU A 55 -23.32 6.11 -13.79
CA LEU A 55 -23.13 4.95 -14.66
C LEU A 55 -22.93 3.62 -13.94
N GLY A 56 -23.48 3.47 -12.74
CA GLY A 56 -23.34 2.27 -11.93
C GLY A 56 -22.09 2.20 -11.05
N GLY A 57 -21.28 3.28 -10.97
CA GLY A 57 -20.05 3.25 -10.18
C GLY A 57 -19.42 4.61 -9.93
N PHE A 58 -18.23 4.56 -9.36
CA PHE A 58 -17.31 5.66 -9.22
C PHE A 58 -16.19 5.50 -10.23
N GLY A 59 -15.81 6.58 -10.90
CA GLY A 59 -14.83 6.52 -11.95
C GLY A 59 -14.21 7.88 -12.29
N PHE A 60 -13.42 7.87 -13.35
CA PHE A 60 -12.80 9.07 -13.89
C PHE A 60 -12.81 9.04 -15.43
N ALA A 61 -12.79 10.21 -16.02
CA ALA A 61 -12.59 10.36 -17.44
C ALA A 61 -11.16 10.84 -17.70
N THR A 62 -10.54 10.30 -18.73
CA THR A 62 -9.33 10.81 -19.37
C THR A 62 -9.71 11.61 -20.61
N GLU A 63 -8.76 12.08 -21.38
CA GLU A 63 -9.02 12.74 -22.66
C GLU A 63 -9.69 11.81 -23.69
N SER A 64 -9.46 10.50 -23.59
CA SER A 64 -9.92 9.51 -24.56
C SER A 64 -10.90 8.48 -24.00
N ASP A 65 -10.88 8.24 -22.68
CA ASP A 65 -11.55 7.08 -22.09
C ASP A 65 -12.36 7.43 -20.85
N ILE A 66 -13.31 6.55 -20.54
CA ILE A 66 -14.04 6.52 -19.27
C ILE A 66 -13.63 5.27 -18.52
N CYS A 67 -13.04 5.46 -17.34
CA CYS A 67 -12.58 4.40 -16.47
C CYS A 67 -13.47 4.29 -15.24
N LEU A 68 -13.88 3.07 -14.90
CA LEU A 68 -14.63 2.78 -13.68
C LEU A 68 -13.72 2.04 -12.71
N PHE A 69 -13.76 2.43 -11.45
CA PHE A 69 -13.12 1.67 -10.39
C PHE A 69 -13.90 0.39 -10.10
N SER A 70 -13.21 -0.73 -10.10
CA SER A 70 -13.78 -2.04 -9.81
C SER A 70 -13.09 -2.65 -8.60
N ARG A 71 -13.86 -3.25 -7.70
CA ARG A 71 -13.32 -4.03 -6.57
C ARG A 71 -13.08 -5.49 -6.90
N THR A 72 -13.66 -5.95 -7.99
CA THR A 72 -13.55 -7.36 -8.41
C THR A 72 -12.38 -7.59 -9.35
N GLU A 73 -11.93 -6.54 -10.02
CA GLU A 73 -10.77 -6.60 -10.90
C GLU A 73 -9.48 -6.45 -10.10
N SER A 74 -8.49 -7.26 -10.45
CA SER A 74 -7.16 -7.26 -9.82
C SER A 74 -6.06 -6.72 -10.73
N THR A 75 -6.46 -6.16 -11.87
CA THR A 75 -5.56 -5.59 -12.86
C THR A 75 -6.06 -4.20 -13.27
N ASP A 76 -5.14 -3.35 -13.69
CA ASP A 76 -5.44 -2.04 -14.26
C ASP A 76 -5.35 -2.14 -15.79
N GLY A 77 -6.51 -2.13 -16.46
CA GLY A 77 -6.57 -2.34 -17.92
C GLY A 77 -5.90 -3.64 -18.39
N GLY A 78 -5.86 -4.70 -17.57
CA GLY A 78 -5.17 -5.95 -17.84
C GLY A 78 -3.71 -6.00 -17.38
N ALA A 79 -3.13 -4.88 -16.94
CA ALA A 79 -1.78 -4.81 -16.39
C ALA A 79 -1.77 -5.15 -14.89
N ALA A 80 -0.69 -5.76 -14.42
CA ALA A 80 -0.51 -6.01 -12.99
C ALA A 80 -0.38 -4.69 -12.22
N ILE A 81 -0.99 -4.63 -11.03
CA ILE A 81 -0.92 -3.46 -10.16
C ILE A 81 0.28 -3.59 -9.23
N ASP A 82 1.15 -2.57 -9.24
CA ASP A 82 2.21 -2.40 -8.27
C ASP A 82 1.66 -1.64 -7.06
N ALA A 83 1.65 -2.31 -5.91
CA ALA A 83 1.20 -1.71 -4.67
C ALA A 83 2.25 -1.82 -3.57
N TYR A 84 2.33 -0.82 -2.70
CA TYR A 84 3.19 -0.90 -1.53
C TYR A 84 2.58 -0.16 -0.34
N TYR A 85 2.90 -0.66 0.84
CA TYR A 85 2.67 0.00 2.12
C TYR A 85 4.02 0.19 2.81
N LYS A 86 4.32 1.41 3.24
CA LYS A 86 5.55 1.76 3.95
C LYS A 86 5.21 2.35 5.31
N SER A 87 5.66 1.71 6.39
CA SER A 87 5.41 2.20 7.74
C SER A 87 6.21 3.48 8.04
N ALA A 88 5.81 4.21 9.07
CA ALA A 88 6.71 5.13 9.75
C ALA A 88 7.89 4.36 10.38
N TYR A 89 8.89 5.08 10.87
CA TYR A 89 9.92 4.46 11.71
C TYR A 89 9.32 4.11 13.07
N LEU A 90 9.53 2.87 13.49
CA LEU A 90 9.07 2.28 14.74
C LEU A 90 10.25 2.22 15.72
N ASP A 91 10.07 2.72 16.92
CA ASP A 91 11.06 2.63 18.01
C ASP A 91 10.95 1.33 18.83
N LEU A 92 9.93 0.53 18.54
CA LEU A 92 9.61 -0.74 19.20
C LEU A 92 9.51 -0.62 20.73
N GLY A 93 9.04 0.55 21.20
CA GLY A 93 8.74 0.82 22.61
C GLY A 93 9.93 1.22 23.47
N ALA A 94 11.11 1.44 22.90
CA ALA A 94 12.27 1.92 23.63
C ALA A 94 13.30 2.57 22.70
N ALA A 95 13.09 3.83 22.37
CA ALA A 95 13.97 4.61 21.48
C ALA A 95 15.44 4.63 21.91
N ASP A 96 15.70 4.51 23.21
CA ASP A 96 17.05 4.50 23.76
C ASP A 96 17.71 3.11 23.75
N SER A 97 16.95 2.06 23.48
CA SER A 97 17.47 0.68 23.50
C SER A 97 18.00 0.25 22.14
N ILE A 98 19.21 -0.26 22.15
CA ILE A 98 19.83 -0.85 20.97
C ILE A 98 19.35 -2.30 20.82
N ARG A 99 18.73 -2.60 19.66
CA ARG A 99 18.24 -3.94 19.32
C ARG A 99 19.26 -4.69 18.47
N ARG A 100 19.29 -6.04 18.59
CA ARG A 100 20.27 -6.89 17.88
C ARG A 100 19.64 -7.98 17.03
N SER A 101 18.38 -8.29 17.25
CA SER A 101 17.70 -9.31 16.47
C SER A 101 16.27 -8.90 16.16
N LEU A 102 15.81 -9.32 14.99
CA LEU A 102 14.46 -9.12 14.54
C LEU A 102 13.88 -10.46 14.12
N ARG A 103 12.70 -10.78 14.61
CA ARG A 103 11.84 -11.81 14.07
C ARG A 103 10.52 -11.19 13.67
N ALA A 104 10.08 -11.46 12.47
CA ALA A 104 8.78 -10.99 11.98
C ALA A 104 7.94 -12.20 11.55
N LEU A 105 6.69 -12.21 11.98
CA LEU A 105 5.69 -13.19 11.60
C LEU A 105 4.64 -12.48 10.76
N LEU A 106 4.59 -12.81 9.48
CA LEU A 106 3.61 -12.24 8.57
C LEU A 106 2.55 -13.29 8.21
N TYR A 107 1.29 -12.95 8.43
CA TYR A 107 0.13 -13.70 7.97
C TYR A 107 -0.36 -13.10 6.67
N ALA A 108 -0.23 -13.84 5.59
CA ALA A 108 -0.56 -13.35 4.24
C ALA A 108 -1.08 -14.45 3.32
N ALA A 109 -1.88 -14.05 2.36
CA ALA A 109 -2.29 -14.87 1.21
C ALA A 109 -1.84 -14.16 -0.08
N PRO A 110 -0.59 -14.35 -0.53
CA PRO A 110 -0.02 -13.63 -1.67
C PRO A 110 -0.56 -14.10 -3.03
N ASN A 111 -1.34 -15.20 -3.11
CA ASN A 111 -2.10 -15.62 -4.28
C ASN A 111 -1.32 -15.60 -5.60
N LYS A 112 -0.14 -16.23 -5.65
CA LYS A 112 0.79 -16.23 -6.79
C LYS A 112 1.41 -14.87 -7.14
N SER A 113 1.16 -13.84 -6.36
CA SER A 113 1.80 -12.55 -6.58
C SER A 113 3.26 -12.58 -6.16
N LYS A 114 4.04 -11.65 -6.70
CA LYS A 114 5.39 -11.37 -6.23
C LYS A 114 5.30 -10.42 -5.03
N ALA A 115 5.02 -10.96 -3.86
CA ALA A 115 5.00 -10.17 -2.64
C ALA A 115 6.39 -10.14 -1.99
N GLN A 116 6.71 -9.01 -1.40
CA GLN A 116 7.97 -8.78 -0.72
C GLN A 116 7.74 -7.95 0.54
N ILE A 117 8.47 -8.27 1.59
CA ILE A 117 8.63 -7.40 2.75
C ILE A 117 10.10 -6.99 2.88
N MET A 118 10.34 -5.71 3.03
CA MET A 118 11.65 -5.13 3.27
C MET A 118 11.67 -4.49 4.65
N PHE A 119 12.66 -4.84 5.45
CA PHE A 119 12.95 -4.19 6.72
C PHE A 119 14.16 -3.26 6.55
N GLU A 120 14.01 -2.01 6.95
CA GLU A 120 15.03 -0.97 6.90
C GLU A 120 15.37 -0.53 8.33
N THR A 121 16.65 -0.44 8.62
CA THR A 121 17.20 0.09 9.88
C THR A 121 18.26 1.14 9.55
N GLU A 122 18.85 1.80 10.54
CA GLU A 122 19.98 2.74 10.34
C GLU A 122 21.21 2.06 9.74
N GLN A 123 21.29 0.73 9.85
CA GLN A 123 22.45 -0.06 9.39
C GLN A 123 22.25 -0.68 8.01
N GLY A 124 21.09 -0.49 7.42
CA GLY A 124 20.77 -1.02 6.09
C GLY A 124 19.40 -1.68 5.99
N ALA A 125 19.18 -2.29 4.86
CA ALA A 125 17.90 -2.93 4.53
C ALA A 125 18.07 -4.41 4.21
N LYS A 126 17.03 -5.20 4.49
CA LYS A 126 16.93 -6.61 4.12
C LYS A 126 15.53 -6.94 3.63
N SER A 127 15.49 -7.58 2.46
CA SER A 127 14.24 -8.01 1.82
C SER A 127 14.02 -9.51 1.94
N TYR A 128 12.75 -9.88 2.03
CA TYR A 128 12.27 -11.26 1.99
C TYR A 128 11.17 -11.38 0.95
N HIS A 129 11.33 -12.33 0.05
CA HIS A 129 10.29 -12.67 -0.90
C HIS A 129 9.28 -13.61 -0.26
N ILE A 130 8.01 -13.30 -0.46
CA ILE A 130 6.88 -14.06 0.04
C ILE A 130 6.17 -14.57 -1.20
N SER A 131 6.23 -15.87 -1.44
CA SER A 131 5.54 -16.48 -2.57
C SER A 131 4.87 -17.76 -2.13
N THR A 132 3.69 -17.99 -2.66
CA THR A 132 3.07 -19.31 -2.61
C THR A 132 3.04 -19.89 -4.03
N PRO A 133 3.49 -21.13 -4.23
CA PRO A 133 3.52 -21.73 -5.56
C PRO A 133 2.14 -22.01 -6.15
N SER A 134 1.11 -22.02 -5.32
CA SER A 134 -0.27 -22.29 -5.69
C SER A 134 -1.21 -21.18 -5.24
N TYR A 135 -2.38 -21.10 -5.87
CA TYR A 135 -3.45 -20.22 -5.46
C TYR A 135 -4.03 -20.69 -4.12
N ILE A 136 -3.57 -20.13 -3.03
CA ILE A 136 -4.00 -20.43 -1.68
C ILE A 136 -4.77 -19.23 -1.14
N LYS A 137 -6.08 -19.41 -0.90
CA LYS A 137 -6.94 -18.37 -0.32
C LYS A 137 -6.79 -18.25 1.21
N THR A 138 -6.25 -19.28 1.86
CA THR A 138 -6.06 -19.25 3.31
C THR A 138 -4.76 -18.55 3.67
N PRO A 139 -4.77 -17.67 4.67
CA PRO A 139 -3.55 -17.01 5.14
C PRO A 139 -2.51 -18.02 5.60
N GLN A 140 -1.27 -17.82 5.19
CA GLN A 140 -0.12 -18.61 5.62
C GLN A 140 0.78 -17.77 6.51
N LEU A 141 1.45 -18.44 7.47
CA LEU A 141 2.43 -17.84 8.34
C LEU A 141 3.82 -17.87 7.69
N HIS A 142 4.41 -16.70 7.52
CA HIS A 142 5.79 -16.53 7.07
C HIS A 142 6.66 -16.07 8.24
N ASP A 143 7.58 -16.92 8.70
CA ASP A 143 8.54 -16.61 9.79
C ASP A 143 9.85 -16.10 9.19
N MET A 144 10.14 -14.85 9.42
CA MET A 144 11.33 -14.17 8.91
C MET A 144 12.25 -13.79 10.05
N ARG A 145 13.51 -14.15 9.95
CA ARG A 145 14.52 -13.85 10.97
C ARG A 145 15.65 -13.03 10.37
N MET A 146 15.93 -11.92 10.98
CA MET A 146 17.01 -11.04 10.60
C MET A 146 18.01 -10.95 11.76
N LYS A 147 19.24 -11.43 11.52
CA LYS A 147 20.37 -11.04 12.35
C LYS A 147 20.77 -9.64 11.92
N THR A 148 20.53 -8.67 12.76
CA THR A 148 20.88 -7.29 12.48
C THR A 148 22.10 -6.90 13.30
N HIS A 149 22.85 -5.93 12.80
CA HIS A 149 23.70 -5.13 13.66
C HIS A 149 22.81 -4.26 14.57
N ARG A 150 23.42 -3.56 15.50
CA ARG A 150 22.70 -2.69 16.43
C ARG A 150 21.80 -1.70 15.68
N TYR A 151 20.51 -1.63 16.05
CA TYR A 151 19.55 -0.66 15.49
C TYR A 151 18.63 -0.11 16.61
N ARG A 152 18.11 1.07 16.41
CA ARG A 152 17.13 1.72 17.30
C ARG A 152 15.76 1.82 16.63
N PHE A 153 15.75 2.12 15.35
CA PHE A 153 14.54 2.33 14.58
C PHE A 153 14.42 1.27 13.48
N LEU A 154 13.21 0.88 13.25
CA LEU A 154 12.85 -0.08 12.22
C LEU A 154 11.74 0.52 11.37
N ARG A 155 11.83 0.38 10.07
CA ARG A 155 10.74 0.63 9.15
C ARG A 155 10.56 -0.61 8.28
N PHE A 156 9.33 -0.90 7.89
CA PHE A 156 9.09 -1.96 6.91
C PHE A 156 8.30 -1.43 5.71
N THR A 157 8.54 -2.07 4.58
CA THR A 157 7.79 -1.87 3.35
C THR A 157 7.25 -3.21 2.89
N LEU A 158 5.94 -3.32 2.77
CA LEU A 158 5.26 -4.42 2.07
C LEU A 158 5.03 -3.97 0.64
N SER A 159 5.41 -4.78 -0.32
CA SER A 159 5.15 -4.49 -1.74
C SER A 159 4.67 -5.74 -2.46
N THR A 160 3.85 -5.53 -3.49
CA THR A 160 3.35 -6.58 -4.35
C THR A 160 3.22 -6.08 -5.77
N THR A 161 3.57 -6.94 -6.71
CA THR A 161 3.25 -6.78 -8.13
C THR A 161 2.31 -7.92 -8.48
N ALA A 162 1.04 -7.63 -8.63
CA ALA A 162 0.02 -8.65 -8.70
C ALA A 162 -0.92 -8.48 -9.87
N SER A 163 -1.10 -9.56 -10.63
CA SER A 163 -2.28 -9.79 -11.48
C SER A 163 -3.39 -10.52 -10.72
N HIS A 164 -3.17 -10.85 -9.44
CA HIS A 164 -4.11 -11.51 -8.54
C HIS A 164 -4.07 -10.80 -7.19
N PRO A 165 -5.19 -10.68 -6.48
CA PRO A 165 -5.24 -9.97 -5.21
C PRO A 165 -4.33 -10.65 -4.18
N SER A 166 -3.49 -9.86 -3.53
CA SER A 166 -2.68 -10.29 -2.38
C SER A 166 -3.28 -9.69 -1.12
N GLU A 167 -3.42 -10.51 -0.11
CA GLU A 167 -4.01 -10.10 1.16
C GLU A 167 -2.98 -10.23 2.29
N PHE A 168 -2.79 -9.16 3.04
CA PHE A 168 -1.93 -9.12 4.21
C PHE A 168 -2.81 -8.89 5.45
N TYR A 169 -2.80 -9.83 6.39
CA TYR A 169 -3.73 -9.80 7.52
C TYR A 169 -3.09 -9.28 8.80
N ARG A 170 -1.84 -9.67 9.05
CA ARG A 170 -1.17 -9.33 10.31
C ARG A 170 0.35 -9.43 10.18
N LEU A 171 1.05 -8.47 10.76
CA LEU A 171 2.50 -8.47 10.92
C LEU A 171 2.86 -8.31 12.40
N ASP A 172 3.44 -9.34 13.00
CA ASP A 172 3.98 -9.30 14.36
C ASP A 172 5.48 -9.13 14.31
N ILE A 173 6.00 -8.15 15.01
CA ILE A 173 7.44 -7.84 15.04
C ILE A 173 7.95 -8.02 16.45
N TYR A 174 8.95 -8.89 16.59
CA TYR A 174 9.65 -9.17 17.83
C TYR A 174 11.10 -8.73 17.72
N SER A 175 11.54 -7.94 18.67
CA SER A 175 12.93 -7.50 18.76
C SER A 175 13.50 -7.85 20.13
N ARG A 176 14.80 -8.16 20.19
CA ARG A 176 15.52 -8.39 21.45
C ARG A 176 16.66 -7.40 21.57
N PRO A 177 16.93 -6.92 22.81
CA PRO A 177 18.08 -6.06 23.13
C PRO A 177 19.40 -6.71 22.76
#